data_a1578b25e2f6a2ffea5ccd342cecdde8
#
_entry.id   a1578b25e2f6a2ffea5ccd342cecdde8
#
_cell.length_a   1.000
_cell.length_b   1.000
_cell.length_c   1.000
_cell.angle_alpha   90.00
_cell.angle_beta   90.00
_cell.angle_gamma   90.00
#
_symmetry.space_group_name_H-M   'P 1'
#
loop_
_entity.id
_entity.type
_entity.pdbx_description
1 polymer ?
#
loop_
_entity_poly.entity_id
_entity_poly.type
_entity_poly.pdbx_seq_one_letter_code
_entity_poly.pdbx_strand_id
1 'polypeptide(L)'
;GIDDVQGSHRSDTIAVVAVNIEDRFVKILSLPRDLRVQIDGHGWQKLNHAYAYGGIDLLLSTINNFLGAPLHYHVIVNYQSFPKLVDILGGVTVDVPKRLRYTDRAGGLRIDIPAGRQHMDGKTALEFVRFRHDALGDLGRIQRQQIFLKEMLKKIQQPETAASLPEIVEQATRFFQTDIQATQAIQLANYLKDLPNTRFSFETMPGKAAFIDGISYWLGDTAIASEFLTRPPETTSEDRQAAHEEPLVSADSVLARIKGQIAILNGCGVKGVSQAVSEHLQRLGVDVAFLGNAKHFDYRYTNIGYPENADSQTLANAKALGELCGLPPSLVRATRGMTHATIIVGKDYDII
;
A
#
# COMPACT_ATOMS: atom_id res chain seq x y z
N GLY A 1 11.95 -4.78 -6.10
CA GLY A 1 13.07 -4.08 -5.46
C GLY A 1 14.00 -5.04 -4.75
N ILE A 2 15.28 -4.97 -5.05
CA ILE A 2 16.29 -5.87 -4.48
C ILE A 2 17.12 -5.12 -3.46
N ASP A 3 17.32 -5.72 -2.29
CA ASP A 3 18.23 -5.28 -1.26
C ASP A 3 19.59 -5.94 -1.48
N ASP A 4 20.60 -5.16 -1.81
CA ASP A 4 21.98 -5.64 -2.11
C ASP A 4 22.93 -5.36 -0.93
N VAL A 5 22.39 -5.28 0.28
CA VAL A 5 23.19 -5.05 1.49
C VAL A 5 23.67 -6.39 2.05
N GLN A 6 24.98 -6.59 2.06
CA GLN A 6 25.71 -7.70 2.71
C GLN A 6 25.42 -9.11 2.17
N GLY A 7 25.34 -9.31 0.85
CA GLY A 7 25.34 -10.65 0.25
C GLY A 7 24.02 -11.43 0.38
N SER A 8 22.95 -10.83 0.87
CA SER A 8 21.61 -11.40 0.84
C SER A 8 20.80 -10.78 -0.32
N HIS A 9 20.89 -11.39 -1.48
CA HIS A 9 20.08 -11.01 -2.66
C HIS A 9 18.60 -11.40 -2.45
N ARG A 10 17.85 -10.63 -1.67
CA ARG A 10 16.41 -10.87 -1.45
C ARG A 10 15.59 -9.76 -2.08
N SER A 11 14.50 -10.13 -2.72
CA SER A 11 13.52 -9.16 -3.21
C SER A 11 12.58 -8.75 -2.08
N ASP A 12 12.69 -7.51 -1.61
CA ASP A 12 11.84 -6.99 -0.53
C ASP A 12 10.51 -6.39 -1.03
N THR A 13 10.45 -6.02 -2.31
CA THR A 13 9.26 -5.48 -2.96
C THR A 13 9.02 -6.22 -4.26
N ILE A 14 7.90 -6.89 -4.36
CA ILE A 14 7.49 -7.64 -5.54
C ILE A 14 6.10 -7.14 -5.93
N ALA A 15 5.91 -6.78 -7.19
CA ALA A 15 4.60 -6.39 -7.70
C ALA A 15 4.41 -6.96 -9.12
N VAL A 16 3.20 -7.36 -9.41
CA VAL A 16 2.76 -7.75 -10.77
C VAL A 16 1.93 -6.60 -11.33
N VAL A 17 2.26 -6.18 -12.54
CA VAL A 17 1.55 -5.14 -13.27
C VAL A 17 0.86 -5.77 -14.47
N ALA A 18 -0.46 -5.76 -14.49
CA ALA A 18 -1.26 -6.15 -15.63
C ALA A 18 -1.69 -4.90 -16.40
N VAL A 19 -1.35 -4.86 -17.68
CA VAL A 19 -1.75 -3.78 -18.60
C VAL A 19 -2.72 -4.37 -19.60
N ASN A 20 -3.98 -3.95 -19.55
CA ASN A 20 -5.00 -4.32 -20.54
C ASN A 20 -5.12 -3.18 -21.55
N ILE A 21 -4.66 -3.44 -22.78
CA ILE A 21 -4.64 -2.44 -23.85
C ILE A 21 -6.04 -2.26 -24.44
N GLU A 22 -6.82 -3.32 -24.55
CA GLU A 22 -8.18 -3.32 -25.14
C GLU A 22 -9.16 -2.53 -24.27
N ASP A 23 -9.26 -2.89 -23.00
CA ASP A 23 -10.17 -2.27 -22.04
C ASP A 23 -9.58 -1.01 -21.38
N ARG A 24 -8.34 -0.68 -21.70
CA ARG A 24 -7.62 0.52 -21.25
C ARG A 24 -7.57 0.66 -19.73
N PHE A 25 -6.93 -0.29 -19.04
CA PHE A 25 -6.69 -0.20 -17.61
C PHE A 25 -5.34 -0.82 -17.19
N VAL A 26 -4.88 -0.46 -16.00
CA VAL A 26 -3.68 -1.01 -15.37
C VAL A 26 -3.99 -1.45 -13.96
N LYS A 27 -3.61 -2.67 -13.61
CA LYS A 27 -3.72 -3.23 -12.28
C LYS A 27 -2.33 -3.49 -11.71
N ILE A 28 -2.09 -3.03 -10.50
CA ILE A 28 -0.83 -3.25 -9.79
C ILE A 28 -1.13 -4.08 -8.54
N LEU A 29 -0.67 -5.32 -8.54
CA LEU A 29 -0.82 -6.25 -7.44
C LEU A 29 0.50 -6.38 -6.69
N SER A 30 0.56 -5.86 -5.47
CA SER A 30 1.72 -6.03 -4.58
C SER A 30 1.71 -7.43 -3.95
N LEU A 31 2.77 -8.19 -4.13
CA LEU A 31 2.94 -9.51 -3.55
C LEU A 31 3.79 -9.41 -2.28
N PRO A 32 3.24 -9.77 -1.10
CA PRO A 32 4.03 -9.80 0.12
C PRO A 32 5.25 -10.74 -0.03
N ARG A 33 6.41 -10.31 0.42
CA ARG A 33 7.64 -11.13 0.38
C ARG A 33 7.51 -12.46 1.13
N ASP A 34 6.64 -12.47 2.16
CA ASP A 34 6.35 -13.65 2.99
C ASP A 34 5.22 -14.53 2.42
N LEU A 35 4.76 -14.26 1.19
CA LEU A 35 3.77 -15.07 0.49
C LEU A 35 4.25 -16.52 0.39
N ARG A 36 3.40 -17.45 0.86
CA ARG A 36 3.71 -18.88 0.82
C ARG A 36 3.47 -19.42 -0.59
N VAL A 37 4.53 -19.84 -1.24
CA VAL A 37 4.50 -20.33 -2.62
C VAL A 37 5.30 -21.65 -2.72
N GLN A 38 5.01 -22.44 -3.73
CA GLN A 38 5.82 -23.57 -4.08
C GLN A 38 6.91 -23.12 -5.04
N ILE A 39 8.18 -23.27 -4.62
CA ILE A 39 9.35 -22.95 -5.43
C ILE A 39 9.91 -24.25 -5.99
N ASP A 40 10.13 -24.30 -7.29
CA ASP A 40 10.65 -25.48 -7.95
C ASP A 40 12.01 -25.89 -7.38
N GLY A 41 12.16 -27.20 -7.09
CA GLY A 41 13.35 -27.74 -6.42
C GLY A 41 13.49 -27.42 -4.92
N HIS A 42 12.62 -26.54 -4.35
CA HIS A 42 12.76 -26.06 -2.96
C HIS A 42 11.49 -26.24 -2.09
N GLY A 43 10.37 -26.70 -2.68
CA GLY A 43 9.12 -26.92 -1.96
C GLY A 43 8.42 -25.63 -1.51
N TRP A 44 7.67 -25.72 -0.41
CA TRP A 44 6.93 -24.58 0.14
C TRP A 44 7.84 -23.60 0.88
N GLN A 45 7.98 -22.38 0.36
CA GLN A 45 8.84 -21.33 0.89
C GLN A 45 8.17 -19.96 0.81
N LYS A 46 8.85 -18.92 1.33
CA LYS A 46 8.48 -17.53 1.11
C LYS A 46 8.86 -17.09 -0.29
N LEU A 47 8.02 -16.31 -0.94
CA LEU A 47 8.24 -15.83 -2.31
C LEU A 47 9.60 -15.17 -2.52
N ASN A 48 10.07 -14.37 -1.55
CA ASN A 48 11.35 -13.68 -1.65
C ASN A 48 12.57 -14.63 -1.68
N HIS A 49 12.41 -15.89 -1.28
CA HIS A 49 13.48 -16.90 -1.37
C HIS A 49 13.72 -17.35 -2.81
N ALA A 50 12.70 -17.30 -3.68
CA ALA A 50 12.86 -17.72 -5.08
C ALA A 50 13.97 -16.92 -5.78
N TYR A 51 14.01 -15.59 -5.56
CA TYR A 51 15.09 -14.76 -6.11
C TYR A 51 16.47 -15.13 -5.54
N ALA A 52 16.54 -15.43 -4.26
CA ALA A 52 17.80 -15.81 -3.60
C ALA A 52 18.34 -17.18 -4.08
N TYR A 53 17.45 -18.10 -4.45
CA TYR A 53 17.81 -19.45 -4.87
C TYR A 53 18.17 -19.53 -6.36
N GLY A 54 17.46 -18.85 -7.23
CA GLY A 54 17.63 -18.98 -8.67
C GLY A 54 17.43 -17.67 -9.46
N GLY A 55 17.62 -16.52 -8.81
CA GLY A 55 17.54 -15.22 -9.47
C GLY A 55 16.16 -14.89 -10.04
N ILE A 56 16.17 -14.08 -11.10
CA ILE A 56 14.92 -13.59 -11.71
C ILE A 56 14.13 -14.73 -12.36
N ASP A 57 14.78 -15.68 -12.99
CA ASP A 57 14.10 -16.76 -13.73
C ASP A 57 13.28 -17.64 -12.80
N LEU A 58 13.84 -18.03 -11.65
CA LEU A 58 13.12 -18.81 -10.65
C LEU A 58 12.00 -18.00 -9.99
N LEU A 59 12.20 -16.70 -9.77
CA LEU A 59 11.15 -15.83 -9.24
C LEU A 59 9.98 -15.71 -10.23
N LEU A 60 10.26 -15.47 -11.53
CA LEU A 60 9.24 -15.36 -12.57
C LEU A 60 8.46 -16.67 -12.71
N SER A 61 9.14 -17.82 -12.81
CA SER A 61 8.47 -19.12 -12.91
C SER A 61 7.62 -19.42 -11.67
N THR A 62 8.09 -19.05 -10.48
CA THR A 62 7.34 -19.20 -9.23
C THR A 62 6.06 -18.36 -9.22
N ILE A 63 6.14 -17.09 -9.67
CA ILE A 63 4.96 -16.20 -9.73
C ILE A 63 4.00 -16.68 -10.82
N ASN A 64 4.50 -17.10 -12.00
CA ASN A 64 3.68 -17.65 -13.07
C ASN A 64 2.88 -18.85 -12.60
N ASN A 65 3.55 -19.81 -11.91
CA ASN A 65 2.90 -21.00 -11.38
C ASN A 65 1.88 -20.64 -10.28
N PHE A 66 2.21 -19.67 -9.44
CA PHE A 66 1.33 -19.25 -8.36
C PHE A 66 0.08 -18.53 -8.85
N LEU A 67 0.19 -17.62 -9.81
CA LEU A 67 -0.94 -16.85 -10.36
C LEU A 67 -1.68 -17.59 -11.49
N GLY A 68 -1.07 -18.62 -12.08
CA GLY A 68 -1.61 -19.31 -13.23
C GLY A 68 -1.65 -18.44 -14.51
N ALA A 69 -0.80 -17.42 -14.59
CA ALA A 69 -0.75 -16.48 -15.69
C ALA A 69 0.70 -16.17 -16.10
N PRO A 70 1.00 -16.06 -17.42
CA PRO A 70 2.35 -15.77 -17.88
C PRO A 70 2.74 -14.32 -17.60
N LEU A 71 3.96 -14.10 -17.11
CA LEU A 71 4.60 -12.81 -17.04
C LEU A 71 5.42 -12.59 -18.32
N HIS A 72 5.18 -11.48 -19.03
CA HIS A 72 5.80 -11.22 -20.32
C HIS A 72 7.11 -10.46 -20.20
N TYR A 73 7.23 -9.61 -19.20
CA TYR A 73 8.39 -8.75 -18.99
C TYR A 73 8.70 -8.61 -17.50
N HIS A 74 9.93 -8.21 -17.20
CA HIS A 74 10.32 -7.85 -15.84
C HIS A 74 11.13 -6.57 -15.79
N VAL A 75 11.09 -5.89 -14.64
CA VAL A 75 11.93 -4.75 -14.32
C VAL A 75 12.47 -4.94 -12.92
N ILE A 76 13.79 -4.93 -12.78
CA ILE A 76 14.48 -5.01 -11.51
C ILE A 76 14.97 -3.62 -11.12
N VAL A 77 14.51 -3.14 -9.97
CA VAL A 77 14.88 -1.84 -9.41
C VAL A 77 15.63 -2.08 -8.10
N ASN A 78 16.85 -1.59 -8.01
CA ASN A 78 17.64 -1.65 -6.79
C ASN A 78 17.75 -0.27 -6.10
N TYR A 79 18.34 -0.23 -4.92
CA TYR A 79 18.48 0.99 -4.13
C TYR A 79 19.39 2.07 -4.76
N GLN A 80 20.19 1.70 -5.74
CA GLN A 80 21.06 2.64 -6.47
C GLN A 80 20.35 3.22 -7.69
N SER A 81 19.50 2.42 -8.37
CA SER A 81 18.77 2.82 -9.56
C SER A 81 17.51 3.61 -9.26
N PHE A 82 16.82 3.29 -8.16
CA PHE A 82 15.56 3.97 -7.78
C PHE A 82 15.72 5.48 -7.58
N PRO A 83 16.71 5.98 -6.80
CA PRO A 83 16.92 7.42 -6.67
C PRO A 83 17.16 8.11 -8.00
N LYS A 84 17.99 7.50 -8.86
CA LYS A 84 18.30 8.06 -10.18
C LYS A 84 17.06 8.22 -11.06
N LEU A 85 16.13 7.23 -11.03
CA LEU A 85 14.86 7.36 -11.74
C LEU A 85 14.06 8.57 -11.26
N VAL A 86 13.94 8.72 -9.95
CA VAL A 86 13.19 9.83 -9.35
C VAL A 86 13.83 11.17 -9.71
N ASP A 87 15.16 11.25 -9.69
CA ASP A 87 15.89 12.48 -10.05
C ASP A 87 15.74 12.82 -11.54
N ILE A 88 15.78 11.81 -12.44
CA ILE A 88 15.52 12.00 -13.88
C ILE A 88 14.11 12.54 -14.14
N LEU A 89 13.11 12.11 -13.34
CA LEU A 89 11.74 12.65 -13.40
C LEU A 89 11.62 14.07 -12.82
N GLY A 90 12.69 14.63 -12.25
CA GLY A 90 12.68 15.92 -11.57
C GLY A 90 12.04 15.87 -10.19
N GLY A 91 12.07 14.72 -9.53
CA GLY A 91 11.44 14.51 -8.24
C GLY A 91 9.93 14.20 -8.33
N VAL A 92 9.37 13.74 -7.21
CA VAL A 92 7.94 13.41 -7.08
C VAL A 92 7.38 14.12 -5.84
N THR A 93 6.22 14.75 -6.00
CA THR A 93 5.53 15.40 -4.87
C THR A 93 4.57 14.41 -4.24
N VAL A 94 4.74 14.14 -2.95
CA VAL A 94 3.96 13.17 -2.18
C VAL A 94 3.32 13.87 -0.98
N ASP A 95 2.08 13.57 -0.68
CA ASP A 95 1.45 13.95 0.58
C ASP A 95 1.78 12.89 1.64
N VAL A 96 2.52 13.31 2.66
CA VAL A 96 2.99 12.45 3.75
C VAL A 96 1.99 12.54 4.91
N PRO A 97 1.21 11.47 5.21
CA PRO A 97 0.13 11.56 6.18
C PRO A 97 0.59 11.94 7.60
N LYS A 98 1.80 11.51 7.95
CA LYS A 98 2.43 11.81 9.25
C LYS A 98 3.93 11.90 9.12
N ARG A 99 4.58 12.63 10.04
CA ARG A 99 6.05 12.70 10.06
C ARG A 99 6.66 11.31 10.20
N LEU A 100 7.61 10.98 9.33
CA LEU A 100 8.34 9.71 9.36
C LEU A 100 9.72 9.97 9.96
N ARG A 101 9.98 9.42 11.15
CA ARG A 101 11.25 9.59 11.84
C ARG A 101 11.83 8.25 12.25
N TYR A 102 13.05 7.98 11.82
CA TYR A 102 13.79 6.78 12.17
C TYR A 102 15.28 7.05 12.14
N THR A 103 16.03 6.51 13.09
CA THR A 103 17.47 6.60 13.12
C THR A 103 18.06 5.23 13.44
N ASP A 104 18.80 4.69 12.51
CA ASP A 104 19.64 3.52 12.69
C ASP A 104 21.11 3.97 12.69
N ARG A 105 21.70 4.02 13.89
CA ARG A 105 23.10 4.44 14.05
C ARG A 105 24.09 3.39 13.54
N ALA A 106 23.74 2.11 13.62
CA ALA A 106 24.58 1.01 13.16
C ALA A 106 24.63 0.93 11.63
N GLY A 107 23.48 1.13 10.98
CA GLY A 107 23.37 1.16 9.51
C GLY A 107 23.57 2.53 8.87
N GLY A 108 23.86 3.58 9.66
CA GLY A 108 24.08 4.94 9.15
C GLY A 108 22.83 5.57 8.49
N LEU A 109 21.64 5.05 8.77
CA LEU A 109 20.39 5.51 8.17
C LEU A 109 19.67 6.49 9.10
N ARG A 110 19.38 7.67 8.58
CA ARG A 110 18.56 8.68 9.26
C ARG A 110 17.46 9.15 8.33
N ILE A 111 16.22 8.85 8.70
CA ILE A 111 15.00 9.29 8.02
C ILE A 111 14.33 10.36 8.89
N ASP A 112 14.00 11.50 8.31
CA ASP A 112 13.23 12.55 8.97
C ASP A 112 12.44 13.33 7.91
N ILE A 113 11.25 12.82 7.56
CA ILE A 113 10.38 13.38 6.53
C ILE A 113 9.17 14.02 7.24
N PRO A 114 8.96 15.33 7.12
CA PRO A 114 7.81 16.00 7.72
C PRO A 114 6.47 15.50 7.14
N ALA A 115 5.39 15.66 7.90
CA ALA A 115 4.04 15.47 7.39
C ALA A 115 3.66 16.57 6.38
N GLY A 116 2.62 16.30 5.57
CA GLY A 116 2.11 17.20 4.54
C GLY A 116 2.79 17.01 3.19
N ARG A 117 2.50 17.94 2.28
CA ARG A 117 2.97 17.87 0.90
C ARG A 117 4.48 18.12 0.80
N GLN A 118 5.22 17.10 0.39
CA GLN A 118 6.67 17.11 0.28
C GLN A 118 7.11 16.85 -1.17
N HIS A 119 7.98 17.70 -1.72
CA HIS A 119 8.70 17.38 -2.95
C HIS A 119 9.92 16.53 -2.60
N MET A 120 9.98 15.32 -3.14
CA MET A 120 11.02 14.33 -2.83
C MET A 120 11.96 14.17 -4.01
N ASP A 121 13.25 14.38 -3.76
CA ASP A 121 14.32 13.91 -4.62
C ASP A 121 14.48 12.37 -4.51
N GLY A 122 15.39 11.80 -5.27
CA GLY A 122 15.61 10.36 -5.27
C GLY A 122 16.01 9.80 -3.91
N LYS A 123 16.79 10.53 -3.13
CA LYS A 123 17.21 10.12 -1.78
C LYS A 123 16.02 10.09 -0.83
N THR A 124 15.29 11.19 -0.75
CA THR A 124 14.12 11.32 0.13
C THR A 124 13.01 10.34 -0.26
N ALA A 125 12.80 10.13 -1.56
CA ALA A 125 11.87 9.14 -2.07
C ALA A 125 12.26 7.72 -1.65
N LEU A 126 13.55 7.36 -1.72
CA LEU A 126 14.05 6.06 -1.25
C LEU A 126 13.81 5.88 0.25
N GLU A 127 14.08 6.91 1.05
CA GLU A 127 13.80 6.91 2.48
C GLU A 127 12.31 6.70 2.76
N PHE A 128 11.43 7.38 2.03
CA PHE A 128 9.98 7.26 2.15
C PHE A 128 9.48 5.83 1.85
N VAL A 129 9.87 5.23 0.73
CA VAL A 129 9.39 3.90 0.32
C VAL A 129 10.02 2.76 1.13
N ARG A 130 11.12 3.01 1.84
CA ARG A 130 11.82 2.04 2.71
C ARG A 130 11.38 2.11 4.17
N PHE A 131 10.76 3.17 4.61
CA PHE A 131 10.38 3.34 6.01
C PHE A 131 9.50 2.17 6.50
N ARG A 132 9.86 1.59 7.65
CA ARG A 132 9.18 0.43 8.26
C ARG A 132 8.87 0.61 9.74
N HIS A 133 9.18 1.78 10.30
CA HIS A 133 9.09 2.02 11.73
C HIS A 133 7.75 2.64 12.13
N ASP A 134 6.67 2.12 11.54
CA ASP A 134 5.31 2.40 11.95
C ASP A 134 4.61 1.13 12.44
N ALA A 135 3.48 1.30 13.09
CA ALA A 135 2.71 0.22 13.67
C ALA A 135 2.19 -0.81 12.63
N LEU A 136 2.09 -0.41 11.35
CA LEU A 136 1.70 -1.27 10.25
C LEU A 136 2.87 -2.10 9.70
N GLY A 137 4.11 -1.80 10.11
CA GLY A 137 5.30 -2.55 9.71
C GLY A 137 5.42 -2.72 8.19
N ASP A 138 5.35 -3.96 7.72
CA ASP A 138 5.49 -4.28 6.30
C ASP A 138 4.29 -3.81 5.45
N LEU A 139 3.09 -3.81 5.99
CA LEU A 139 1.88 -3.29 5.31
C LEU A 139 1.97 -1.78 5.11
N GLY A 140 2.43 -1.03 6.11
CA GLY A 140 2.65 0.41 5.99
C GLY A 140 3.69 0.76 4.91
N ARG A 141 4.71 -0.08 4.75
CA ARG A 141 5.67 0.05 3.65
C ARG A 141 4.99 -0.15 2.28
N ILE A 142 4.18 -1.19 2.12
CA ILE A 142 3.45 -1.46 0.88
C ILE A 142 2.54 -0.28 0.53
N GLN A 143 1.79 0.25 1.49
CA GLN A 143 0.93 1.43 1.29
C GLN A 143 1.74 2.64 0.82
N ARG A 144 2.89 2.95 1.44
CA ARG A 144 3.75 4.06 1.00
C ARG A 144 4.29 3.86 -0.41
N GLN A 145 4.63 2.62 -0.78
CA GLN A 145 5.05 2.29 -2.14
C GLN A 145 3.92 2.51 -3.15
N GLN A 146 2.69 2.15 -2.80
CA GLN A 146 1.50 2.41 -3.64
C GLN A 146 1.22 3.91 -3.78
N ILE A 147 1.27 4.68 -2.68
CA ILE A 147 1.14 6.14 -2.71
C ILE A 147 2.22 6.74 -3.63
N PHE A 148 3.47 6.34 -3.45
CA PHE A 148 4.57 6.85 -4.27
C PHE A 148 4.39 6.51 -5.75
N LEU A 149 3.99 5.29 -6.09
CA LEU A 149 3.71 4.89 -7.47
C LEU A 149 2.57 5.70 -8.08
N LYS A 150 1.50 5.96 -7.34
CA LYS A 150 0.40 6.84 -7.79
C LYS A 150 0.91 8.24 -8.13
N GLU A 151 1.68 8.84 -7.25
CA GLU A 151 2.20 10.19 -7.47
C GLU A 151 3.24 10.23 -8.60
N MET A 152 4.04 9.18 -8.77
CA MET A 152 4.95 9.03 -9.89
C MET A 152 4.20 8.94 -11.24
N LEU A 153 3.08 8.20 -11.28
CA LEU A 153 2.22 8.15 -12.47
C LEU A 153 1.63 9.54 -12.80
N LYS A 154 1.11 10.26 -11.81
CA LYS A 154 0.65 11.64 -11.99
C LYS A 154 1.77 12.55 -12.51
N LYS A 155 3.01 12.36 -12.02
CA LYS A 155 4.17 13.12 -12.50
C LYS A 155 4.48 12.84 -13.96
N ILE A 156 4.41 11.58 -14.40
CA ILE A 156 4.60 11.17 -15.80
C ILE A 156 3.55 11.80 -16.72
N GLN A 157 2.33 12.00 -16.24
CA GLN A 157 1.21 12.59 -16.97
C GLN A 157 1.27 14.12 -17.07
N GLN A 158 2.12 14.80 -16.30
CA GLN A 158 2.30 16.25 -16.42
C GLN A 158 2.86 16.61 -17.80
N PRO A 159 2.36 17.68 -18.44
CA PRO A 159 2.75 18.04 -19.82
C PRO A 159 4.28 18.15 -20.02
N GLU A 160 4.97 18.73 -19.02
CA GLU A 160 6.42 18.93 -19.07
C GLU A 160 7.18 17.60 -19.04
N THR A 161 6.74 16.66 -18.19
CA THR A 161 7.34 15.32 -18.09
C THR A 161 6.95 14.48 -19.32
N ALA A 162 5.70 14.57 -19.76
CA ALA A 162 5.19 13.84 -20.92
C ALA A 162 5.92 14.20 -22.22
N ALA A 163 6.31 15.46 -22.37
CA ALA A 163 7.09 15.92 -23.53
C ALA A 163 8.50 15.30 -23.58
N SER A 164 9.11 15.02 -22.43
CA SER A 164 10.46 14.47 -22.30
C SER A 164 10.48 12.95 -22.06
N LEU A 165 9.34 12.26 -22.16
CA LEU A 165 9.24 10.82 -21.88
C LEU A 165 10.25 9.95 -22.65
N PRO A 166 10.50 10.15 -23.97
CA PRO A 166 11.48 9.34 -24.69
C PRO A 166 12.88 9.44 -24.09
N GLU A 167 13.33 10.64 -23.71
CA GLU A 167 14.63 10.88 -23.08
C GLU A 167 14.69 10.28 -21.68
N ILE A 168 13.61 10.43 -20.91
CA ILE A 168 13.47 9.84 -19.56
C ILE A 168 13.59 8.32 -19.64
N VAL A 169 12.87 7.67 -20.56
CA VAL A 169 12.91 6.23 -20.76
C VAL A 169 14.29 5.77 -21.18
N GLU A 170 14.93 6.45 -22.13
CA GLU A 170 16.29 6.11 -22.57
C GLU A 170 17.29 6.20 -21.42
N GLN A 171 17.21 7.23 -20.58
CA GLN A 171 18.06 7.35 -19.42
C GLN A 171 17.76 6.28 -18.37
N ALA A 172 16.48 6.02 -18.10
CA ALA A 172 16.03 5.04 -17.12
C ALA A 172 16.50 3.61 -17.47
N THR A 173 16.40 3.22 -18.75
CA THR A 173 16.82 1.88 -19.21
C THR A 173 18.31 1.58 -18.96
N ARG A 174 19.15 2.60 -18.80
CA ARG A 174 20.57 2.42 -18.46
C ARG A 174 20.79 2.00 -16.99
N PHE A 175 19.81 2.19 -16.12
CA PHE A 175 19.92 1.94 -14.69
C PHE A 175 19.11 0.72 -14.21
N PHE A 176 18.23 0.18 -15.06
CA PHE A 176 17.41 -0.97 -14.71
C PHE A 176 17.88 -2.25 -15.41
N GLN A 177 17.70 -3.37 -14.72
CA GLN A 177 17.77 -4.68 -15.36
C GLN A 177 16.37 -5.04 -15.84
N THR A 178 16.19 -5.18 -17.13
CA THR A 178 14.90 -5.47 -17.76
C THR A 178 15.10 -6.17 -19.09
N ASP A 179 14.13 -6.97 -19.50
CA ASP A 179 14.00 -7.55 -20.84
C ASP A 179 13.11 -6.70 -21.75
N ILE A 180 12.56 -5.57 -21.27
CA ILE A 180 11.80 -4.63 -22.07
C ILE A 180 12.76 -3.84 -22.98
N GLN A 181 12.54 -3.90 -24.28
CA GLN A 181 13.30 -3.08 -25.23
C GLN A 181 12.93 -1.59 -25.10
N ALA A 182 13.88 -0.69 -25.38
CA ALA A 182 13.66 0.75 -25.24
C ALA A 182 12.43 1.25 -26.02
N THR A 183 12.19 0.73 -27.23
CA THR A 183 11.01 1.06 -28.05
C THR A 183 9.71 0.64 -27.38
N GLN A 184 9.67 -0.55 -26.77
CA GLN A 184 8.50 -1.05 -26.03
C GLN A 184 8.28 -0.23 -24.76
N ALA A 185 9.36 0.13 -24.05
CA ALA A 185 9.28 0.98 -22.87
C ALA A 185 8.70 2.36 -23.20
N ILE A 186 9.11 2.98 -24.32
CA ILE A 186 8.55 4.25 -24.80
C ILE A 186 7.06 4.09 -25.17
N GLN A 187 6.68 3.01 -25.87
CA GLN A 187 5.28 2.74 -26.19
C GLN A 187 4.43 2.58 -24.93
N LEU A 188 4.92 1.83 -23.96
CA LEU A 188 4.25 1.65 -22.68
C LEU A 188 4.13 2.98 -21.91
N ALA A 189 5.20 3.77 -21.84
CA ALA A 189 5.19 5.08 -21.19
C ALA A 189 4.18 6.04 -21.86
N ASN A 190 4.12 6.07 -23.20
CA ASN A 190 3.11 6.85 -23.93
C ASN A 190 1.69 6.35 -23.65
N TYR A 191 1.48 5.03 -23.58
CA TYR A 191 0.19 4.47 -23.21
C TYR A 191 -0.22 4.89 -21.81
N LEU A 192 0.67 4.78 -20.80
CA LEU A 192 0.40 5.10 -19.41
C LEU A 192 0.11 6.60 -19.21
N LYS A 193 0.81 7.50 -19.94
CA LYS A 193 0.59 8.93 -19.83
C LYS A 193 -0.81 9.37 -20.27
N ASP A 194 -1.39 8.66 -21.25
CA ASP A 194 -2.70 8.97 -21.86
C ASP A 194 -3.86 8.23 -21.15
N LEU A 195 -3.56 7.47 -20.09
CA LEU A 195 -4.55 6.70 -19.37
C LEU A 195 -5.09 7.50 -18.18
N PRO A 196 -6.41 7.70 -18.04
CA PRO A 196 -6.97 8.40 -16.87
C PRO A 196 -6.56 7.73 -15.55
N ASN A 197 -6.37 8.52 -14.48
CA ASN A 197 -5.98 8.01 -13.16
C ASN A 197 -6.98 6.98 -12.60
N THR A 198 -8.25 7.10 -12.93
CA THR A 198 -9.33 6.16 -12.56
C THR A 198 -9.15 4.77 -13.17
N ARG A 199 -8.30 4.64 -14.18
CA ARG A 199 -8.00 3.36 -14.84
C ARG A 199 -6.82 2.62 -14.23
N PHE A 200 -6.18 3.18 -13.20
CA PHE A 200 -5.15 2.52 -12.41
C PHE A 200 -5.75 2.00 -11.10
N SER A 201 -5.50 0.74 -10.79
CA SER A 201 -5.91 0.13 -9.52
C SER A 201 -4.71 -0.51 -8.84
N PHE A 202 -4.63 -0.33 -7.53
CA PHE A 202 -3.56 -0.84 -6.70
C PHE A 202 -4.16 -1.74 -5.62
N GLU A 203 -3.64 -2.94 -5.48
CA GLU A 203 -4.08 -3.89 -4.48
C GLU A 203 -2.88 -4.62 -3.87
N THR A 204 -3.04 -5.10 -2.67
CA THR A 204 -2.12 -6.04 -2.06
C THR A 204 -2.70 -7.44 -2.18
N MET A 205 -1.86 -8.44 -2.46
CA MET A 205 -2.27 -9.84 -2.58
C MET A 205 -3.28 -10.21 -1.49
N PRO A 206 -4.55 -10.47 -1.85
CA PRO A 206 -5.58 -10.86 -0.89
C PRO A 206 -5.17 -12.16 -0.19
N GLY A 207 -5.53 -12.29 1.09
CA GLY A 207 -5.13 -13.45 1.84
C GLY A 207 -5.15 -13.24 3.35
N LYS A 208 -4.45 -14.11 4.06
CA LYS A 208 -4.35 -14.06 5.53
C LYS A 208 -2.97 -14.46 6.02
N ALA A 209 -2.56 -13.89 7.15
CA ALA A 209 -1.37 -14.34 7.85
C ALA A 209 -1.60 -15.71 8.51
N ALA A 210 -0.59 -16.58 8.46
CA ALA A 210 -0.62 -17.88 9.10
C ALA A 210 0.77 -18.24 9.64
N PHE A 211 0.80 -19.02 10.73
CA PHE A 211 2.00 -19.64 11.25
C PHE A 211 1.98 -21.13 10.87
N ILE A 212 2.99 -21.60 10.16
CA ILE A 212 3.16 -22.99 9.74
C ILE A 212 4.56 -23.41 10.15
N ASP A 213 4.69 -24.44 10.97
CA ASP A 213 5.96 -24.94 11.51
C ASP A 213 6.82 -23.83 12.17
N GLY A 214 6.17 -22.90 12.90
CA GLY A 214 6.85 -21.81 13.58
C GLY A 214 7.27 -20.64 12.68
N ILE A 215 6.99 -20.71 11.38
CA ILE A 215 7.31 -19.66 10.40
C ILE A 215 6.06 -18.89 10.05
N SER A 216 6.17 -17.55 10.06
CA SER A 216 5.09 -16.67 9.62
C SER A 216 5.04 -16.61 8.10
N TYR A 217 3.86 -16.84 7.53
CA TYR A 217 3.58 -16.77 6.09
C TYR A 217 2.35 -15.91 5.82
N TRP A 218 2.26 -15.41 4.58
CA TRP A 218 1.04 -14.88 3.99
C TRP A 218 0.44 -15.97 3.08
N LEU A 219 -0.80 -16.38 3.35
CA LEU A 219 -1.53 -17.31 2.49
C LEU A 219 -2.38 -16.49 1.53
N GLY A 220 -1.97 -16.42 0.27
CA GLY A 220 -2.64 -15.65 -0.76
C GLY A 220 -3.85 -16.36 -1.34
N ASP A 221 -4.87 -15.59 -1.70
CA ASP A 221 -6.06 -16.04 -2.42
C ASP A 221 -5.90 -15.74 -3.92
N THR A 222 -5.51 -16.77 -4.68
CA THR A 222 -5.23 -16.64 -6.12
C THR A 222 -6.48 -16.38 -6.95
N ALA A 223 -7.66 -16.83 -6.50
CA ALA A 223 -8.92 -16.61 -7.21
C ALA A 223 -9.28 -15.11 -7.20
N ILE A 224 -9.23 -14.48 -6.01
CA ILE A 224 -9.48 -13.04 -5.87
C ILE A 224 -8.40 -12.23 -6.60
N ALA A 225 -7.13 -12.66 -6.53
CA ALA A 225 -6.03 -11.99 -7.22
C ALA A 225 -6.19 -12.05 -8.75
N SER A 226 -6.61 -13.20 -9.30
CA SER A 226 -6.87 -13.36 -10.73
C SER A 226 -8.06 -12.49 -11.17
N GLU A 227 -9.15 -12.46 -10.40
CA GLU A 227 -10.28 -11.58 -10.66
C GLU A 227 -9.86 -10.11 -10.66
N PHE A 228 -9.07 -9.68 -9.67
CA PHE A 228 -8.54 -8.32 -9.62
C PHE A 228 -7.72 -7.96 -10.86
N LEU A 229 -6.82 -8.84 -11.31
CA LEU A 229 -5.92 -8.56 -12.45
C LEU A 229 -6.65 -8.50 -13.79
N THR A 230 -7.77 -9.21 -13.95
CA THR A 230 -8.48 -9.36 -15.22
C THR A 230 -9.72 -8.47 -15.36
N ARG A 231 -10.39 -8.15 -14.26
CA ARG A 231 -11.63 -7.37 -14.27
C ARG A 231 -11.34 -5.87 -14.45
N PRO A 232 -11.98 -5.18 -15.40
CA PRO A 232 -11.85 -3.73 -15.51
C PRO A 232 -12.21 -3.03 -14.19
N PRO A 233 -11.60 -1.87 -13.86
CA PRO A 233 -12.04 -1.05 -12.74
C PRO A 233 -13.53 -0.72 -12.89
N GLU A 234 -14.30 -0.85 -11.82
CA GLU A 234 -15.71 -0.42 -11.85
C GLU A 234 -15.72 1.10 -12.05
N THR A 235 -16.27 1.55 -13.17
CA THR A 235 -16.59 2.97 -13.37
C THR A 235 -17.83 3.29 -12.55
N THR A 236 -17.63 3.78 -11.34
CA THR A 236 -18.74 4.33 -10.57
C THR A 236 -19.22 5.63 -11.23
N SER A 237 -20.50 5.97 -11.05
CA SER A 237 -21.06 7.24 -11.53
C SER A 237 -20.30 8.46 -10.98
N GLU A 238 -19.55 8.30 -9.89
CA GLU A 238 -18.65 9.27 -9.29
C GLU A 238 -17.39 9.50 -10.14
N ASP A 239 -16.86 8.47 -10.82
CA ASP A 239 -15.71 8.60 -11.73
C ASP A 239 -15.97 9.48 -12.96
N ARG A 240 -17.23 9.64 -13.36
CA ARG A 240 -17.63 10.53 -14.47
C ARG A 240 -17.66 12.01 -14.08
N GLN A 241 -17.74 12.31 -12.78
CA GLN A 241 -17.69 13.67 -12.25
C GLN A 241 -16.27 14.05 -11.76
N ALA A 242 -15.42 13.09 -11.44
CA ALA A 242 -14.04 13.30 -10.96
C ALA A 242 -13.00 13.58 -12.06
N ALA A 243 -13.40 13.75 -13.32
CA ALA A 243 -12.54 14.34 -14.37
C ALA A 243 -12.19 15.81 -14.10
N HIS A 244 -12.75 16.41 -13.06
CA HIS A 244 -12.37 17.68 -12.48
C HIS A 244 -11.87 17.44 -11.04
N GLU A 245 -10.55 17.55 -10.83
CA GLU A 245 -9.84 17.71 -9.55
C GLU A 245 -10.44 16.96 -8.36
N GLU A 246 -9.93 15.76 -8.01
CA GLU A 246 -10.13 15.22 -6.67
C GLU A 246 -9.41 16.14 -5.67
N PRO A 247 -10.16 16.88 -4.80
CA PRO A 247 -9.54 17.44 -3.62
C PRO A 247 -9.10 16.25 -2.74
N LEU A 248 -7.88 16.30 -2.23
CA LEU A 248 -7.47 15.53 -1.06
C LEU A 248 -8.64 15.50 -0.08
N VAL A 249 -9.11 14.28 0.27
CA VAL A 249 -10.16 14.13 1.26
C VAL A 249 -9.60 14.71 2.55
N SER A 250 -9.93 15.94 2.84
CA SER A 250 -9.46 16.59 4.06
C SER A 250 -10.04 15.82 5.26
N ALA A 251 -9.29 15.76 6.35
CA ALA A 251 -9.79 15.13 7.59
C ALA A 251 -11.19 15.68 7.95
N ASP A 252 -11.45 16.95 7.66
CA ASP A 252 -12.75 17.60 7.85
C ASP A 252 -13.87 16.98 7.02
N SER A 253 -13.60 16.53 5.78
CA SER A 253 -14.60 15.88 4.92
C SER A 253 -14.88 14.44 5.37
N VAL A 254 -13.90 13.75 5.95
CA VAL A 254 -14.10 12.43 6.58
C VAL A 254 -14.93 12.57 7.85
N LEU A 255 -14.58 13.53 8.69
CA LEU A 255 -15.30 13.85 9.93
C LEU A 255 -16.76 14.22 9.67
N ALA A 256 -17.05 14.98 8.62
CA ALA A 256 -18.42 15.34 8.23
C ALA A 256 -19.32 14.14 7.88
N ARG A 257 -18.73 13.00 7.51
CA ARG A 257 -19.45 11.75 7.21
C ARG A 257 -19.79 10.94 8.47
N ILE A 258 -19.07 11.16 9.59
CA ILE A 258 -19.35 10.48 10.86
C ILE A 258 -20.54 11.20 11.52
N LYS A 259 -21.70 10.53 11.55
CA LYS A 259 -22.92 11.05 12.11
C LYS A 259 -23.42 10.17 13.25
N GLY A 260 -23.84 10.83 14.34
CA GLY A 260 -24.27 10.10 15.54
C GLY A 260 -23.10 9.54 16.34
N GLN A 261 -23.38 8.56 17.15
CA GLN A 261 -22.48 8.11 18.22
C GLN A 261 -21.62 6.94 17.77
N ILE A 262 -20.37 6.94 18.27
CA ILE A 262 -19.43 5.84 18.10
C ILE A 262 -19.01 5.29 19.48
N ALA A 263 -18.33 4.16 19.49
CA ALA A 263 -17.74 3.58 20.71
C ALA A 263 -16.23 3.41 20.58
N ILE A 264 -15.53 3.39 21.73
CA ILE A 264 -14.07 3.16 21.78
C ILE A 264 -13.77 2.12 22.83
N LEU A 265 -13.03 1.08 22.45
CA LEU A 265 -12.61 0.00 23.34
C LEU A 265 -11.08 -0.06 23.44
N ASN A 266 -10.60 -0.21 24.67
CA ASN A 266 -9.19 -0.51 24.91
C ASN A 266 -8.90 -1.98 24.60
N GLY A 267 -8.14 -2.24 23.57
CA GLY A 267 -7.67 -3.57 23.15
C GLY A 267 -6.17 -3.78 23.38
N CYS A 268 -5.42 -2.74 23.77
CA CYS A 268 -3.98 -2.83 24.03
C CYS A 268 -3.61 -3.02 25.51
N GLY A 269 -4.57 -2.81 26.42
CA GLY A 269 -4.35 -2.93 27.87
C GLY A 269 -3.68 -1.71 28.52
N VAL A 270 -3.41 -0.64 27.78
CA VAL A 270 -2.82 0.58 28.34
C VAL A 270 -3.90 1.40 29.04
N LYS A 271 -3.66 1.71 30.31
CA LYS A 271 -4.62 2.48 31.12
C LYS A 271 -4.83 3.89 30.55
N GLY A 272 -6.09 4.27 30.36
CA GLY A 272 -6.46 5.61 29.90
C GLY A 272 -6.42 5.81 28.36
N VAL A 273 -5.99 4.82 27.56
CA VAL A 273 -5.89 4.96 26.12
C VAL A 273 -7.23 5.29 25.46
N SER A 274 -8.33 4.62 25.84
CA SER A 274 -9.66 4.91 25.27
C SER A 274 -10.12 6.33 25.59
N GLN A 275 -9.76 6.84 26.77
CA GLN A 275 -10.07 8.20 27.19
C GLN A 275 -9.29 9.21 26.33
N ALA A 276 -8.00 9.00 26.12
CA ALA A 276 -7.15 9.87 25.32
C ALA A 276 -7.64 9.96 23.87
N VAL A 277 -7.99 8.80 23.28
CA VAL A 277 -8.56 8.73 21.91
C VAL A 277 -9.91 9.43 21.85
N SER A 278 -10.77 9.26 22.86
CA SER A 278 -12.07 9.93 22.94
C SER A 278 -11.91 11.44 22.99
N GLU A 279 -11.03 11.95 23.86
CA GLU A 279 -10.79 13.39 23.96
C GLU A 279 -10.26 14.00 22.67
N HIS A 280 -9.45 13.24 21.92
CA HIS A 280 -8.96 13.66 20.62
C HIS A 280 -10.11 13.75 19.61
N LEU A 281 -10.92 12.70 19.48
CA LEU A 281 -12.05 12.65 18.55
C LEU A 281 -13.16 13.66 18.88
N GLN A 282 -13.42 13.88 20.17
CA GLN A 282 -14.39 14.89 20.60
C GLN A 282 -13.94 16.31 20.23
N ARG A 283 -12.63 16.61 20.30
CA ARG A 283 -12.10 17.90 19.80
C ARG A 283 -12.29 18.07 18.30
N LEU A 284 -12.37 16.97 17.56
CA LEU A 284 -12.66 16.94 16.13
C LEU A 284 -14.17 16.90 15.82
N GLY A 285 -15.03 16.98 16.86
CA GLY A 285 -16.50 17.03 16.71
C GLY A 285 -17.18 15.67 16.60
N VAL A 286 -16.49 14.56 16.90
CA VAL A 286 -17.06 13.21 16.89
C VAL A 286 -17.71 12.90 18.24
N ASP A 287 -18.99 12.47 18.23
CA ASP A 287 -19.72 12.09 19.44
C ASP A 287 -19.40 10.65 19.87
N VAL A 288 -18.88 10.49 21.09
CA VAL A 288 -18.48 9.18 21.65
C VAL A 288 -19.46 8.76 22.73
N ALA A 289 -20.27 7.73 22.43
CA ALA A 289 -21.30 7.22 23.33
C ALA A 289 -20.75 6.33 24.44
N PHE A 290 -19.71 5.56 24.15
CA PHE A 290 -19.25 4.52 25.06
C PHE A 290 -17.73 4.36 25.03
N LEU A 291 -17.16 4.27 26.24
CA LEU A 291 -15.76 3.90 26.46
C LEU A 291 -15.70 2.62 27.28
N GLY A 292 -14.86 1.68 26.87
CA GLY A 292 -14.74 0.41 27.59
C GLY A 292 -13.45 -0.34 27.28
N ASN A 293 -13.45 -1.59 27.69
CA ASN A 293 -12.39 -2.54 27.41
C ASN A 293 -12.86 -3.55 26.35
N ALA A 294 -11.96 -3.95 25.47
CA ALA A 294 -12.19 -5.08 24.57
C ALA A 294 -12.23 -6.39 25.37
N LYS A 295 -12.65 -7.49 24.75
CA LYS A 295 -12.73 -8.82 25.39
C LYS A 295 -11.38 -9.32 25.92
N HIS A 296 -10.28 -8.88 25.29
CA HIS A 296 -8.90 -9.16 25.70
C HIS A 296 -8.01 -7.97 25.33
N PHE A 297 -6.76 -7.95 25.80
CA PHE A 297 -5.82 -6.83 25.64
C PHE A 297 -4.62 -7.17 24.75
N ASP A 298 -4.77 -8.10 23.84
CA ASP A 298 -3.74 -8.57 22.93
C ASP A 298 -3.93 -8.11 21.48
N TYR A 299 -4.83 -7.14 21.27
CA TYR A 299 -4.99 -6.54 19.93
C TYR A 299 -3.69 -5.85 19.51
N ARG A 300 -3.06 -6.44 18.50
CA ARG A 300 -1.81 -5.93 17.95
C ARG A 300 -2.03 -4.66 17.16
N TYR A 301 -3.18 -4.58 16.48
CA TYR A 301 -3.54 -3.46 15.59
C TYR A 301 -4.88 -2.88 16.00
N THR A 302 -4.97 -1.56 15.92
CA THR A 302 -6.25 -0.85 15.98
C THR A 302 -7.14 -1.31 14.84
N ASN A 303 -8.42 -1.53 15.12
CA ASN A 303 -9.37 -1.95 14.12
C ASN A 303 -10.76 -1.35 14.41
N ILE A 304 -11.62 -1.33 13.40
CA ILE A 304 -12.99 -0.84 13.51
C ILE A 304 -13.94 -2.03 13.47
N GLY A 305 -14.72 -2.18 14.53
CA GLY A 305 -15.83 -3.13 14.59
C GLY A 305 -17.16 -2.45 14.35
N TYR A 306 -18.10 -3.12 13.70
CA TYR A 306 -19.50 -2.67 13.57
C TYR A 306 -20.46 -3.85 13.69
N PRO A 307 -21.76 -3.64 14.02
CA PRO A 307 -22.75 -4.72 14.14
C PRO A 307 -22.90 -5.53 12.85
N GLU A 308 -23.12 -6.84 12.95
CA GLU A 308 -23.39 -7.71 11.77
C GLU A 308 -24.64 -7.26 10.99
N ASN A 309 -25.60 -6.64 11.65
CA ASN A 309 -26.83 -6.07 11.09
C ASN A 309 -26.82 -4.53 11.10
N ALA A 310 -25.65 -3.93 10.89
CA ALA A 310 -25.51 -2.47 10.88
C ALA A 310 -26.41 -1.83 9.82
N ASP A 311 -27.04 -0.72 10.20
CA ASP A 311 -27.71 0.15 9.25
C ASP A 311 -26.69 0.89 8.35
N SER A 312 -27.17 1.55 7.31
CA SER A 312 -26.35 2.26 6.34
C SER A 312 -25.47 3.35 7.00
N GLN A 313 -26.00 4.02 8.04
CA GLN A 313 -25.25 5.08 8.73
C GLN A 313 -24.13 4.51 9.61
N THR A 314 -24.41 3.44 10.35
CA THR A 314 -23.39 2.75 11.17
C THR A 314 -22.27 2.19 10.30
N LEU A 315 -22.59 1.65 9.13
CA LEU A 315 -21.60 1.17 8.18
C LEU A 315 -20.78 2.33 7.59
N ALA A 316 -21.43 3.46 7.27
CA ALA A 316 -20.76 4.67 6.81
C ALA A 316 -19.80 5.23 7.87
N ASN A 317 -20.22 5.26 9.14
CA ASN A 317 -19.38 5.67 10.27
C ASN A 317 -18.16 4.74 10.41
N ALA A 318 -18.36 3.41 10.33
CA ALA A 318 -17.26 2.46 10.43
C ALA A 318 -16.21 2.65 9.33
N LYS A 319 -16.64 2.87 8.09
CA LYS A 319 -15.75 3.17 6.96
C LYS A 319 -15.01 4.49 7.17
N ALA A 320 -15.73 5.55 7.54
CA ALA A 320 -15.14 6.86 7.79
C ALA A 320 -14.13 6.83 8.95
N LEU A 321 -14.41 6.10 10.04
CA LEU A 321 -13.45 5.88 11.11
C LEU A 321 -12.20 5.12 10.65
N GLY A 322 -12.39 4.11 9.78
CA GLY A 322 -11.26 3.40 9.16
C GLY A 322 -10.37 4.32 8.35
N GLU A 323 -10.96 5.20 7.54
CA GLU A 323 -10.24 6.21 6.75
C GLU A 323 -9.56 7.25 7.66
N LEU A 324 -10.25 7.76 8.69
CA LEU A 324 -9.71 8.72 9.65
C LEU A 324 -8.49 8.15 10.39
N CYS A 325 -8.56 6.88 10.78
CA CYS A 325 -7.45 6.18 11.44
C CYS A 325 -6.40 5.64 10.45
N GLY A 326 -6.55 5.87 9.15
CA GLY A 326 -5.62 5.35 8.13
C GLY A 326 -5.57 3.82 8.07
N LEU A 327 -6.68 3.14 8.43
CA LEU A 327 -6.74 1.69 8.50
C LEU A 327 -7.11 1.08 7.15
N PRO A 328 -6.48 -0.04 6.77
CA PRO A 328 -6.89 -0.78 5.59
C PRO A 328 -8.31 -1.35 5.76
N PRO A 329 -9.09 -1.51 4.68
CA PRO A 329 -10.46 -2.03 4.73
C PRO A 329 -10.60 -3.37 5.46
N SER A 330 -9.55 -4.19 5.45
CA SER A 330 -9.49 -5.47 6.18
C SER A 330 -9.56 -5.35 7.71
N LEU A 331 -9.26 -4.18 8.26
CA LEU A 331 -9.40 -3.86 9.68
C LEU A 331 -10.73 -3.17 10.02
N VAL A 332 -11.62 -2.98 9.03
CA VAL A 332 -12.99 -2.48 9.20
C VAL A 332 -13.94 -3.65 8.93
N ARG A 333 -14.51 -4.26 9.98
CA ARG A 333 -15.24 -5.52 9.83
C ARG A 333 -16.46 -5.64 10.73
N ALA A 334 -17.46 -6.39 10.26
CA ALA A 334 -18.57 -6.81 11.09
C ALA A 334 -18.08 -7.62 12.31
N THR A 335 -18.56 -7.27 13.48
CA THR A 335 -18.10 -7.85 14.75
C THR A 335 -19.29 -8.13 15.66
N ARG A 336 -19.42 -9.38 16.08
CA ARG A 336 -20.53 -9.82 16.92
C ARG A 336 -20.49 -9.13 18.30
N GLY A 337 -21.66 -8.63 18.71
CA GLY A 337 -21.82 -7.96 20.02
C GLY A 337 -21.50 -6.47 20.02
N MET A 338 -21.24 -5.87 18.87
CA MET A 338 -21.16 -4.42 18.72
C MET A 338 -22.55 -3.82 18.55
N THR A 339 -22.73 -2.60 19.06
CA THR A 339 -23.97 -1.81 18.91
C THR A 339 -23.76 -0.54 18.11
N HIS A 340 -22.50 -0.09 17.98
CA HIS A 340 -22.09 1.12 17.27
C HIS A 340 -20.87 0.81 16.39
N ALA A 341 -20.55 1.71 15.46
CA ALA A 341 -19.23 1.73 14.88
C ALA A 341 -18.21 1.99 16.00
N THR A 342 -17.27 1.08 16.18
CA THR A 342 -16.43 0.97 17.39
C THR A 342 -14.96 0.94 17.01
N ILE A 343 -14.16 1.85 17.56
CA ILE A 343 -12.70 1.78 17.49
C ILE A 343 -12.21 0.82 18.59
N ILE A 344 -11.53 -0.25 18.22
CA ILE A 344 -10.81 -1.12 19.13
C ILE A 344 -9.34 -0.75 19.06
N VAL A 345 -8.86 -0.05 20.08
CA VAL A 345 -7.49 0.50 20.11
C VAL A 345 -6.49 -0.63 20.36
N GLY A 346 -5.61 -0.87 19.40
CA GLY A 346 -4.54 -1.86 19.47
C GLY A 346 -3.25 -1.31 20.09
N LYS A 347 -2.20 -2.14 20.11
CA LYS A 347 -0.86 -1.76 20.62
C LYS A 347 -0.14 -0.74 19.74
N ASP A 348 -0.73 -0.40 18.62
CA ASP A 348 -0.32 0.60 17.64
C ASP A 348 -0.99 1.97 17.84
N TYR A 349 -1.54 2.22 19.04
CA TYR A 349 -2.40 3.38 19.34
C TYR A 349 -1.76 4.76 19.15
N ASP A 350 -0.45 4.86 18.95
CA ASP A 350 0.25 6.11 18.61
C ASP A 350 -0.15 6.68 17.23
N ILE A 351 -1.07 6.01 16.54
CA ILE A 351 -1.53 6.35 15.18
C ILE A 351 -2.79 7.22 15.19
N ILE A 352 -3.50 7.33 16.30
CA ILE A 352 -4.78 8.03 16.41
C ILE A 352 -4.61 9.47 16.89
#